data_eee3954bec1e5582991907beee1b4fb1
#
_entry.id   eee3954bec1e5582991907beee1b4fb1
#
_cell.length_a   1.000
_cell.length_b   1.000
_cell.length_c   1.000
_cell.angle_alpha   90.00
_cell.angle_beta   90.00
_cell.angle_gamma   90.00
#
_symmetry.space_group_name_H-M   'P 1'
#
loop_
_entity.id
_entity.type
_entity.pdbx_description
1 polymer ?
#
loop_
_entity_poly.entity_id
_entity_poly.type
_entity_poly.pdbx_seq_one_letter_code
_entity_poly.pdbx_strand_id
1 'polypeptide(L)'
;LSQVIEATLEGYRLGEADAKAEGFQIRVVSLLCGMRQNKRSQEVAELVVKYRDQGVGGFDIAGPEDGFPPSDQLETFEYLRGENAHFTIHAGEAYGLPSIWEAIQLCGAERLGHGVRIIDDVDFSSGEAKLGRLASYVRDRRVPLEMCPTSNLQTGAAASIKEHPIGALAKLRFRVTVNTDNRLMSDTSMTHEMNELVNAFDWNFLDLQRVTINALKSAFIPFEERLAIIEKVVKPAYLAVSAE
;
A
#
# COMPACT_ATOMS: atom_id res chain seq x y z
N LEU A 1 21.14 8.09 10.78
CA LEU A 1 19.91 7.32 10.49
C LEU A 1 19.81 6.04 11.30
N SER A 2 20.88 5.20 11.44
CA SER A 2 20.81 3.92 12.18
C SER A 2 20.21 4.07 13.58
N GLN A 3 20.65 5.03 14.38
CA GLN A 3 20.10 5.26 15.73
C GLN A 3 18.59 5.54 15.74
N VAL A 4 18.09 6.26 14.72
CA VAL A 4 16.65 6.54 14.59
C VAL A 4 15.89 5.24 14.30
N ILE A 5 16.41 4.41 13.37
CA ILE A 5 15.81 3.13 13.02
C ILE A 5 15.78 2.21 14.25
N GLU A 6 16.90 2.08 14.95
CA GLU A 6 17.03 1.23 16.14
C GLU A 6 16.06 1.65 17.24
N ALA A 7 15.94 2.97 17.51
CA ALA A 7 14.99 3.49 18.48
C ALA A 7 13.52 3.25 18.06
N THR A 8 13.21 3.40 16.75
CA THR A 8 11.87 3.13 16.22
C THR A 8 11.50 1.66 16.34
N LEU A 9 12.40 0.76 15.96
CA LEU A 9 12.20 -0.69 16.05
C LEU A 9 12.02 -1.15 17.52
N GLU A 10 12.80 -0.57 18.44
CA GLU A 10 12.62 -0.83 19.86
C GLU A 10 11.25 -0.33 20.36
N GLY A 11 10.80 0.86 19.92
CA GLY A 11 9.47 1.37 20.23
C GLY A 11 8.36 0.43 19.74
N TYR A 12 8.48 -0.11 18.54
CA TYR A 12 7.52 -1.09 18.01
C TYR A 12 7.52 -2.37 18.83
N ARG A 13 8.69 -2.90 19.19
CA ARG A 13 8.81 -4.10 20.04
C ARG A 13 8.16 -3.90 21.40
N LEU A 14 8.31 -2.75 22.02
CA LEU A 14 7.66 -2.40 23.28
C LEU A 14 6.14 -2.32 23.10
N GLY A 15 5.65 -1.64 22.05
CA GLY A 15 4.21 -1.56 21.76
C GLY A 15 3.57 -2.91 21.44
N GLU A 16 4.26 -3.81 20.75
CA GLU A 16 3.80 -5.20 20.55
C GLU A 16 3.71 -5.97 21.87
N ALA A 17 4.67 -5.76 22.79
CA ALA A 17 4.65 -6.38 24.12
C ALA A 17 3.51 -5.86 24.98
N ASP A 18 3.25 -4.55 24.97
CA ASP A 18 2.14 -3.92 25.70
C ASP A 18 0.79 -4.41 25.17
N ALA A 19 0.60 -4.44 23.84
CA ALA A 19 -0.60 -4.98 23.22
C ALA A 19 -0.84 -6.44 23.64
N LYS A 20 0.21 -7.25 23.66
CA LYS A 20 0.14 -8.66 24.10
C LYS A 20 -0.26 -8.79 25.58
N ALA A 21 0.26 -7.91 26.43
CA ALA A 21 -0.10 -7.89 27.87
C ALA A 21 -1.59 -7.55 28.08
N GLU A 22 -2.18 -6.75 27.19
CA GLU A 22 -3.60 -6.42 27.16
C GLU A 22 -4.47 -7.46 26.43
N GLY A 23 -3.91 -8.56 25.96
CA GLY A 23 -4.62 -9.64 25.27
C GLY A 23 -4.79 -9.46 23.76
N PHE A 24 -4.15 -8.45 23.18
CA PHE A 24 -4.16 -8.20 21.75
C PHE A 24 -2.93 -8.79 21.06
N GLN A 25 -3.06 -9.05 19.77
CA GLN A 25 -1.95 -9.45 18.92
C GLN A 25 -1.77 -8.42 17.80
N ILE A 26 -0.58 -7.84 17.72
CA ILE A 26 -0.18 -6.94 16.66
C ILE A 26 1.20 -7.34 16.15
N ARG A 27 1.42 -7.17 14.86
CA ARG A 27 2.70 -7.32 14.18
C ARG A 27 3.02 -6.01 13.47
N VAL A 28 4.13 -5.38 13.82
CA VAL A 28 4.58 -4.14 13.19
C VAL A 28 5.82 -4.43 12.34
N VAL A 29 5.79 -3.99 11.08
CA VAL A 29 6.91 -4.08 10.14
C VAL A 29 7.12 -2.71 9.53
N SER A 30 8.35 -2.22 9.56
CA SER A 30 8.70 -0.89 9.07
C SER A 30 9.08 -0.92 7.58
N LEU A 31 8.61 0.08 6.83
CA LEU A 31 9.20 0.42 5.53
C LEU A 31 10.02 1.69 5.72
N LEU A 32 11.27 1.68 5.23
CA LEU A 32 12.10 2.89 5.26
C LEU A 32 11.86 3.67 3.97
N CYS A 33 11.62 4.98 4.11
CA CYS A 33 11.23 5.81 2.99
C CYS A 33 12.35 6.78 2.58
N GLY A 34 12.72 6.74 1.31
CA GLY A 34 13.50 7.78 0.64
C GLY A 34 12.58 8.90 0.15
N MET A 35 13.04 10.14 0.21
CA MET A 35 12.28 11.27 -0.35
C MET A 35 12.74 11.54 -1.79
N ARG A 36 11.78 11.67 -2.73
CA ARG A 36 12.05 11.85 -4.16
C ARG A 36 13.00 13.01 -4.47
N GLN A 37 12.79 14.15 -3.80
CA GLN A 37 13.60 15.35 -3.95
C GLN A 37 14.95 15.29 -3.24
N ASN A 38 15.26 14.18 -2.54
CA ASN A 38 16.46 14.06 -1.71
C ASN A 38 17.37 12.94 -2.25
N LYS A 39 18.67 13.20 -2.37
CA LYS A 39 19.66 12.25 -2.91
C LYS A 39 20.16 11.21 -1.87
N ARG A 40 19.33 10.85 -0.89
CA ARG A 40 19.72 9.90 0.17
C ARG A 40 19.05 8.53 0.06
N SER A 41 18.36 8.26 -1.03
CA SER A 41 17.61 7.00 -1.18
C SER A 41 18.51 5.78 -1.18
N GLN A 42 19.72 5.88 -1.76
CA GLN A 42 20.70 4.79 -1.70
C GLN A 42 21.12 4.46 -0.27
N GLU A 43 21.40 5.46 0.55
CA GLU A 43 21.72 5.26 1.98
C GLU A 43 20.55 4.60 2.73
N VAL A 44 19.31 5.01 2.43
CA VAL A 44 18.12 4.41 3.04
C VAL A 44 17.95 2.95 2.58
N ALA A 45 18.17 2.65 1.31
CA ALA A 45 18.11 1.29 0.78
C ALA A 45 19.15 0.34 1.44
N GLU A 46 20.36 0.82 1.65
CA GLU A 46 21.41 0.07 2.38
C GLU A 46 20.97 -0.23 3.83
N LEU A 47 20.26 0.72 4.46
CA LEU A 47 19.71 0.50 5.80
C LEU A 47 18.53 -0.50 5.79
N VAL A 48 17.71 -0.53 4.73
CA VAL A 48 16.69 -1.59 4.56
C VAL A 48 17.33 -2.96 4.57
N VAL A 49 18.37 -3.15 3.77
CA VAL A 49 19.10 -4.43 3.69
C VAL A 49 19.75 -4.77 5.03
N LYS A 50 20.37 -3.79 5.68
CA LYS A 50 21.02 -3.98 6.99
C LYS A 50 20.05 -4.44 8.09
N TYR A 51 18.82 -3.91 8.11
CA TYR A 51 17.87 -4.14 9.18
C TYR A 51 16.70 -5.08 8.81
N ARG A 52 16.79 -5.78 7.65
CA ARG A 52 15.72 -6.65 7.14
C ARG A 52 15.28 -7.74 8.12
N ASP A 53 16.22 -8.31 8.88
CA ASP A 53 15.94 -9.36 9.88
C ASP A 53 15.61 -8.80 11.28
N GLN A 54 15.50 -7.49 11.40
CA GLN A 54 15.27 -6.78 12.66
C GLN A 54 13.93 -6.02 12.69
N GLY A 55 13.05 -6.26 11.69
CA GLY A 55 11.73 -5.64 11.63
C GLY A 55 11.56 -4.59 10.51
N VAL A 56 12.56 -4.41 9.65
CA VAL A 56 12.43 -3.64 8.42
C VAL A 56 12.01 -4.59 7.29
N GLY A 57 10.80 -4.41 6.76
CA GLY A 57 10.24 -5.26 5.71
C GLY A 57 10.49 -4.78 4.30
N GLY A 58 10.88 -3.52 4.10
CA GLY A 58 11.10 -3.01 2.76
C GLY A 58 11.40 -1.52 2.67
N PHE A 59 11.44 -1.05 1.43
CA PHE A 59 11.73 0.32 1.05
C PHE A 59 10.53 0.98 0.39
N ASP A 60 10.49 2.31 0.42
CA ASP A 60 9.54 3.14 -0.29
C ASP A 60 10.20 4.43 -0.77
N ILE A 61 9.61 5.09 -1.76
CA ILE A 61 9.86 6.49 -2.05
C ILE A 61 8.57 7.29 -2.01
N ALA A 62 8.62 8.47 -1.41
CA ALA A 62 7.51 9.39 -1.30
C ALA A 62 7.96 10.85 -1.56
N GLY A 63 7.04 11.78 -1.48
CA GLY A 63 7.24 13.20 -1.76
C GLY A 63 6.66 13.60 -3.11
N PRO A 64 6.96 14.81 -3.62
CA PRO A 64 6.33 15.34 -4.83
C PRO A 64 6.61 14.43 -6.03
N GLU A 65 5.53 14.02 -6.72
CA GLU A 65 5.65 13.18 -7.92
C GLU A 65 6.04 13.99 -9.15
N ASP A 66 5.41 15.16 -9.34
CA ASP A 66 5.66 16.03 -10.48
C ASP A 66 7.07 16.61 -10.45
N GLY A 67 7.81 16.41 -11.52
CA GLY A 67 9.22 16.81 -11.64
C GLY A 67 10.23 15.88 -10.93
N PHE A 68 9.77 14.81 -10.28
CA PHE A 68 10.64 13.84 -9.59
C PHE A 68 10.25 12.41 -9.95
N PRO A 69 10.49 11.96 -11.18
CA PRO A 69 10.11 10.63 -11.64
C PRO A 69 10.82 9.53 -10.82
N PRO A 70 10.19 8.36 -10.64
CA PRO A 70 10.83 7.25 -9.91
C PRO A 70 12.18 6.84 -10.51
N SER A 71 12.32 6.95 -11.82
CA SER A 71 13.53 6.59 -12.56
C SER A 71 14.77 7.43 -12.21
N ASP A 72 14.63 8.59 -11.59
CA ASP A 72 15.74 9.37 -11.04
C ASP A 72 16.52 8.59 -9.94
N GLN A 73 15.92 7.54 -9.40
CA GLN A 73 16.49 6.70 -8.35
C GLN A 73 16.68 5.24 -8.81
N LEU A 74 16.82 5.01 -10.11
CA LEU A 74 16.89 3.67 -10.70
C LEU A 74 17.98 2.79 -10.09
N GLU A 75 19.18 3.34 -9.85
CA GLU A 75 20.30 2.61 -9.24
C GLU A 75 19.93 2.06 -7.84
N THR A 76 19.16 2.82 -7.07
CA THR A 76 18.66 2.39 -5.76
C THR A 76 17.73 1.19 -5.88
N PHE A 77 16.84 1.19 -6.86
CA PHE A 77 15.92 0.06 -7.10
C PHE A 77 16.64 -1.16 -7.67
N GLU A 78 17.66 -0.97 -8.50
CA GLU A 78 18.52 -2.05 -8.98
C GLU A 78 19.29 -2.71 -7.82
N TYR A 79 19.82 -1.91 -6.91
CA TYR A 79 20.46 -2.41 -5.69
C TYR A 79 19.47 -3.23 -4.84
N LEU A 80 18.27 -2.69 -4.54
CA LEU A 80 17.27 -3.39 -3.74
C LEU A 80 16.86 -4.74 -4.37
N ARG A 81 16.67 -4.79 -5.70
CA ARG A 81 16.39 -6.03 -6.42
C ARG A 81 17.55 -7.03 -6.33
N GLY A 82 18.78 -6.55 -6.46
CA GLY A 82 19.99 -7.37 -6.33
C GLY A 82 20.12 -8.00 -4.95
N GLU A 83 19.65 -7.29 -3.92
CA GLU A 83 19.63 -7.75 -2.53
C GLU A 83 18.38 -8.55 -2.15
N ASN A 84 17.43 -8.78 -3.06
CA ASN A 84 16.13 -9.39 -2.81
C ASN A 84 15.33 -8.65 -1.71
N ALA A 85 15.48 -7.33 -1.63
CA ALA A 85 14.73 -6.49 -0.72
C ALA A 85 13.42 -6.05 -1.36
N HIS A 86 12.35 -6.10 -0.60
CA HIS A 86 11.02 -5.67 -1.05
C HIS A 86 10.90 -4.14 -1.09
N PHE A 87 10.11 -3.63 -2.04
CA PHE A 87 9.79 -2.20 -2.06
C PHE A 87 8.45 -1.88 -2.72
N THR A 88 7.88 -0.79 -2.27
CA THR A 88 6.75 -0.09 -2.88
C THR A 88 7.21 1.25 -3.44
N ILE A 89 6.44 1.88 -4.29
CA ILE A 89 6.72 3.21 -4.81
C ILE A 89 5.41 4.00 -4.79
N HIS A 90 5.40 5.17 -4.11
CA HIS A 90 4.32 6.12 -4.28
C HIS A 90 4.26 6.54 -5.75
N ALA A 91 3.20 6.23 -6.47
CA ALA A 91 3.05 6.58 -7.87
C ALA A 91 1.58 6.62 -8.27
N GLY A 92 1.20 7.64 -9.04
CA GLY A 92 -0.17 7.82 -9.50
C GLY A 92 -1.11 8.33 -8.42
N GLU A 93 -0.65 9.19 -7.53
CA GLU A 93 -1.48 10.00 -6.64
C GLU A 93 -1.65 11.42 -7.21
N ALA A 94 -0.58 12.19 -7.25
CA ALA A 94 -0.56 13.57 -7.75
C ALA A 94 -0.18 13.66 -9.23
N TYR A 95 0.55 12.66 -9.75
CA TYR A 95 0.95 12.56 -11.16
C TYR A 95 0.33 11.34 -11.82
N GLY A 96 0.21 11.36 -13.15
CA GLY A 96 -0.61 10.39 -13.88
C GLY A 96 0.08 9.07 -14.23
N LEU A 97 -0.42 8.46 -15.30
CA LEU A 97 0.02 7.15 -15.80
C LEU A 97 1.53 7.02 -16.05
N PRO A 98 2.27 8.07 -16.49
CA PRO A 98 3.72 7.96 -16.64
C PRO A 98 4.44 7.58 -15.35
N SER A 99 4.07 8.16 -14.20
CA SER A 99 4.66 7.81 -12.89
C SER A 99 4.41 6.34 -12.52
N ILE A 100 3.18 5.85 -12.75
CA ILE A 100 2.82 4.45 -12.55
C ILE A 100 3.63 3.54 -13.47
N TRP A 101 3.74 3.91 -14.75
CA TRP A 101 4.48 3.13 -15.73
C TRP A 101 5.96 3.00 -15.35
N GLU A 102 6.61 4.11 -14.99
CA GLU A 102 8.02 4.12 -14.57
C GLU A 102 8.24 3.29 -13.30
N ALA A 103 7.37 3.47 -12.29
CA ALA A 103 7.45 2.71 -11.05
C ALA A 103 7.44 1.20 -11.30
N ILE A 104 6.59 0.72 -12.22
CA ILE A 104 6.45 -0.71 -12.51
C ILE A 104 7.49 -1.18 -13.53
N GLN A 105 7.60 -0.50 -14.68
CA GLN A 105 8.34 -1.04 -15.84
C GLN A 105 9.84 -0.75 -15.77
N LEU A 106 10.23 0.39 -15.20
CA LEU A 106 11.64 0.74 -15.05
C LEU A 106 12.16 0.34 -13.66
N CYS A 107 11.48 0.76 -12.61
CA CYS A 107 11.94 0.56 -11.24
C CYS A 107 11.63 -0.84 -10.70
N GLY A 108 10.55 -1.49 -11.18
CA GLY A 108 10.18 -2.84 -10.77
C GLY A 108 9.41 -2.89 -9.45
N ALA A 109 8.61 -1.87 -9.15
CA ALA A 109 7.79 -1.81 -7.95
C ALA A 109 6.91 -3.05 -7.78
N GLU A 110 6.94 -3.64 -6.60
CA GLU A 110 6.10 -4.77 -6.24
C GLU A 110 4.68 -4.33 -5.89
N ARG A 111 4.54 -3.10 -5.33
CA ARG A 111 3.29 -2.44 -4.98
C ARG A 111 3.36 -0.98 -5.40
N LEU A 112 2.22 -0.33 -5.52
CA LEU A 112 2.12 1.11 -5.75
C LEU A 112 1.48 1.78 -4.53
N GLY A 113 2.22 2.72 -3.92
CA GLY A 113 1.63 3.68 -2.99
C GLY A 113 0.59 4.49 -3.75
N HIS A 114 -0.64 4.47 -3.26
CA HIS A 114 -1.86 5.00 -3.87
C HIS A 114 -2.25 4.35 -5.20
N GLY A 115 -1.59 4.65 -6.29
CA GLY A 115 -1.94 4.13 -7.61
C GLY A 115 -3.31 4.58 -8.13
N VAL A 116 -3.89 5.65 -7.57
CA VAL A 116 -5.26 6.13 -7.82
C VAL A 116 -5.47 6.43 -9.30
N ARG A 117 -4.48 7.07 -9.94
CA ARG A 117 -4.54 7.50 -11.34
C ARG A 117 -4.51 6.37 -12.36
N ILE A 118 -4.40 5.12 -11.94
CA ILE A 118 -4.56 3.98 -12.88
C ILE A 118 -5.96 3.97 -13.50
N ILE A 119 -6.94 4.60 -12.85
CA ILE A 119 -8.29 4.76 -13.37
C ILE A 119 -8.32 5.55 -14.68
N ASP A 120 -7.35 6.43 -14.92
CA ASP A 120 -7.25 7.25 -16.13
C ASP A 120 -6.93 6.41 -17.39
N ASP A 121 -6.49 5.15 -17.21
CA ASP A 121 -6.32 4.17 -18.28
C ASP A 121 -7.54 3.21 -18.40
N VAL A 122 -8.70 3.62 -17.91
CA VAL A 122 -9.96 2.87 -18.02
C VAL A 122 -11.01 3.72 -18.72
N ASP A 123 -11.50 3.27 -19.88
CA ASP A 123 -12.55 3.93 -20.63
C ASP A 123 -13.93 3.40 -20.20
N PHE A 124 -14.80 4.29 -19.75
CA PHE A 124 -16.19 4.00 -19.36
C PHE A 124 -17.22 4.52 -20.39
N SER A 125 -16.81 5.09 -21.52
CA SER A 125 -17.68 5.78 -22.48
C SER A 125 -18.72 4.88 -23.13
N SER A 126 -18.46 3.58 -23.26
CA SER A 126 -19.35 2.61 -23.88
C SER A 126 -20.36 1.94 -22.93
N GLY A 127 -20.40 2.37 -21.66
CA GLY A 127 -21.21 1.73 -20.61
C GLY A 127 -20.54 0.49 -19.97
N GLU A 128 -19.60 -0.15 -20.66
CA GLU A 128 -18.73 -1.18 -20.11
C GLU A 128 -17.30 -0.65 -19.96
N ALA A 129 -16.66 -1.00 -18.85
CA ALA A 129 -15.30 -0.56 -18.59
C ALA A 129 -14.32 -1.28 -19.54
N LYS A 130 -13.56 -0.50 -20.31
CA LYS A 130 -12.46 -1.01 -21.15
C LYS A 130 -11.13 -0.57 -20.57
N LEU A 131 -10.31 -1.53 -20.18
CA LEU A 131 -8.99 -1.25 -19.63
C LEU A 131 -8.00 -0.98 -20.77
N GLY A 132 -7.22 0.08 -20.61
CA GLY A 132 -6.04 0.31 -21.41
C GLY A 132 -4.92 -0.70 -21.09
N ARG A 133 -3.78 -0.54 -21.74
CA ARG A 133 -2.68 -1.51 -21.63
C ARG A 133 -2.04 -1.54 -20.26
N LEU A 134 -1.85 -0.38 -19.62
CA LEU A 134 -1.24 -0.28 -18.31
C LEU A 134 -2.19 -0.81 -17.23
N ALA A 135 -3.46 -0.39 -17.26
CA ALA A 135 -4.49 -0.87 -16.35
C ALA A 135 -4.68 -2.40 -16.45
N SER A 136 -4.70 -2.95 -17.66
CA SER A 136 -4.74 -4.39 -17.89
C SER A 136 -3.53 -5.09 -17.27
N TYR A 137 -2.33 -4.57 -17.52
CA TYR A 137 -1.09 -5.13 -16.96
C TYR A 137 -1.11 -5.14 -15.42
N VAL A 138 -1.45 -3.99 -14.81
CA VAL A 138 -1.53 -3.85 -13.33
C VAL A 138 -2.52 -4.85 -12.74
N ARG A 139 -3.72 -4.95 -13.35
CA ARG A 139 -4.75 -5.89 -12.89
C ARG A 139 -4.31 -7.35 -13.04
N ASP A 140 -3.82 -7.74 -14.21
CA ASP A 140 -3.52 -9.13 -14.55
C ASP A 140 -2.28 -9.65 -13.79
N ARG A 141 -1.29 -8.77 -13.58
CA ARG A 141 -0.12 -9.04 -12.71
C ARG A 141 -0.45 -8.96 -11.23
N ARG A 142 -1.67 -8.55 -10.89
CA ARG A 142 -2.11 -8.40 -9.50
C ARG A 142 -1.22 -7.44 -8.70
N VAL A 143 -0.69 -6.38 -9.34
CA VAL A 143 0.08 -5.34 -8.64
C VAL A 143 -0.84 -4.68 -7.59
N PRO A 144 -0.46 -4.67 -6.32
CA PRO A 144 -1.28 -4.05 -5.28
C PRO A 144 -1.30 -2.52 -5.42
N LEU A 145 -2.47 -1.94 -5.17
CA LEU A 145 -2.70 -0.50 -5.10
C LEU A 145 -3.02 -0.16 -3.64
N GLU A 146 -2.12 0.59 -2.99
CA GLU A 146 -2.22 0.94 -1.56
C GLU A 146 -3.06 2.22 -1.40
N MET A 147 -4.37 2.10 -1.59
CA MET A 147 -5.27 3.24 -1.60
C MET A 147 -5.56 3.75 -0.19
N CYS A 148 -5.58 5.08 -0.04
CA CYS A 148 -5.73 5.79 1.21
C CYS A 148 -6.89 6.80 1.09
N PRO A 149 -8.15 6.37 1.24
CA PRO A 149 -9.31 7.17 0.85
C PRO A 149 -9.32 8.59 1.44
N THR A 150 -9.18 8.74 2.76
CA THR A 150 -9.18 10.06 3.41
C THR A 150 -8.00 10.92 2.97
N SER A 151 -6.79 10.36 2.91
CA SER A 151 -5.60 11.07 2.43
C SER A 151 -5.77 11.51 0.98
N ASN A 152 -6.31 10.64 0.11
CA ASN A 152 -6.51 10.96 -1.30
C ASN A 152 -7.54 12.08 -1.53
N LEU A 153 -8.48 12.30 -0.62
CA LEU A 153 -9.32 13.50 -0.64
C LEU A 153 -8.53 14.75 -0.26
N GLN A 154 -7.71 14.66 0.78
CA GLN A 154 -6.92 15.79 1.29
C GLN A 154 -5.84 16.23 0.29
N THR A 155 -5.26 15.31 -0.45
CA THR A 155 -4.28 15.58 -1.51
C THR A 155 -4.92 15.99 -2.85
N GLY A 156 -6.26 15.89 -2.95
CA GLY A 156 -7.00 16.22 -4.18
C GLY A 156 -6.92 15.14 -5.26
N ALA A 157 -6.47 13.95 -4.93
CA ALA A 157 -6.49 12.80 -5.85
C ALA A 157 -7.91 12.29 -6.15
N ALA A 158 -8.86 12.55 -5.23
CA ALA A 158 -10.29 12.30 -5.42
C ALA A 158 -11.10 13.47 -4.83
N ALA A 159 -12.25 13.79 -5.44
CA ALA A 159 -13.11 14.90 -4.99
C ALA A 159 -14.01 14.52 -3.79
N SER A 160 -14.38 13.26 -3.69
CA SER A 160 -15.17 12.71 -2.58
C SER A 160 -14.95 11.20 -2.46
N ILE A 161 -15.34 10.59 -1.31
CA ILE A 161 -15.26 9.13 -1.17
C ILE A 161 -16.15 8.43 -2.22
N LYS A 162 -17.29 8.98 -2.55
CA LYS A 162 -18.21 8.41 -3.57
C LYS A 162 -17.60 8.40 -4.97
N GLU A 163 -16.73 9.35 -5.27
CA GLU A 163 -16.02 9.47 -6.55
C GLU A 163 -14.63 8.85 -6.50
N HIS A 164 -14.21 8.32 -5.35
CA HIS A 164 -12.89 7.72 -5.21
C HIS A 164 -12.75 6.48 -6.11
N PRO A 165 -11.69 6.40 -6.92
CA PRO A 165 -11.48 5.30 -7.87
C PRO A 165 -11.48 3.89 -7.26
N ILE A 166 -11.25 3.75 -5.96
CA ILE A 166 -11.25 2.45 -5.27
C ILE A 166 -12.52 1.65 -5.52
N GLY A 167 -13.69 2.33 -5.57
CA GLY A 167 -14.97 1.66 -5.80
C GLY A 167 -15.03 0.98 -7.18
N ALA A 168 -14.63 1.69 -8.24
CA ALA A 168 -14.56 1.16 -9.59
C ALA A 168 -13.47 0.09 -9.73
N LEU A 169 -12.28 0.35 -9.23
CA LEU A 169 -11.14 -0.55 -9.33
C LEU A 169 -11.37 -1.88 -8.57
N ALA A 170 -12.05 -1.82 -7.42
CA ALA A 170 -12.46 -3.01 -6.69
C ALA A 170 -13.46 -3.87 -7.49
N LYS A 171 -14.46 -3.24 -8.14
CA LYS A 171 -15.42 -3.91 -9.05
C LYS A 171 -14.71 -4.54 -10.25
N LEU A 172 -13.71 -3.87 -10.81
CA LEU A 172 -12.88 -4.34 -11.92
C LEU A 172 -11.83 -5.38 -11.50
N ARG A 173 -11.85 -5.80 -10.22
CA ARG A 173 -10.98 -6.86 -9.68
C ARG A 173 -9.49 -6.48 -9.63
N PHE A 174 -9.14 -5.21 -9.56
CA PHE A 174 -7.79 -4.83 -9.17
C PHE A 174 -7.46 -5.31 -7.75
N ARG A 175 -6.18 -5.47 -7.45
CA ARG A 175 -5.75 -5.77 -6.08
C ARG A 175 -5.64 -4.47 -5.29
N VAL A 176 -6.78 -3.89 -4.92
CA VAL A 176 -6.82 -2.72 -4.03
C VAL A 176 -6.67 -3.17 -2.58
N THR A 177 -5.96 -2.37 -1.79
CA THR A 177 -5.92 -2.42 -0.34
C THR A 177 -6.45 -1.12 0.23
N VAL A 178 -6.86 -1.11 1.50
CA VAL A 178 -7.32 0.08 2.20
C VAL A 178 -6.28 0.41 3.27
N ASN A 179 -5.86 1.65 3.32
CA ASN A 179 -4.78 2.10 4.19
C ASN A 179 -5.12 3.50 4.74
N THR A 180 -4.53 3.84 5.87
CA THR A 180 -4.78 5.13 6.54
C THR A 180 -3.86 6.24 6.07
N ASP A 181 -2.71 5.87 5.48
CA ASP A 181 -1.60 6.80 5.28
C ASP A 181 -1.18 7.43 6.62
N ASN A 182 -0.90 8.71 6.68
CA ASN A 182 -0.50 9.41 7.89
C ASN A 182 -1.69 9.67 8.83
N ARG A 183 -1.93 8.74 9.75
CA ARG A 183 -3.08 8.78 10.68
C ARG A 183 -3.16 10.08 11.49
N LEU A 184 -2.02 10.61 11.92
CA LEU A 184 -1.98 11.83 12.72
C LEU A 184 -2.42 13.05 11.91
N MET A 185 -1.93 13.18 10.67
CA MET A 185 -2.23 14.34 9.82
C MET A 185 -3.63 14.25 9.22
N SER A 186 -4.09 13.06 8.90
CA SER A 186 -5.41 12.83 8.31
C SER A 186 -6.52 12.63 9.33
N ASP A 187 -6.18 12.57 10.64
CA ASP A 187 -7.11 12.31 11.74
C ASP A 187 -8.03 11.10 11.46
N THR A 188 -7.42 9.98 11.06
CA THR A 188 -8.14 8.80 10.60
C THR A 188 -7.72 7.51 11.30
N SER A 189 -8.49 6.46 11.09
CA SER A 189 -8.21 5.10 11.54
C SER A 189 -8.64 4.08 10.51
N MET A 190 -8.15 2.83 10.58
CA MET A 190 -8.61 1.76 9.68
C MET A 190 -10.12 1.55 9.75
N THR A 191 -10.72 1.64 10.94
CA THR A 191 -12.16 1.52 11.10
C THR A 191 -12.89 2.66 10.40
N HIS A 192 -12.38 3.89 10.48
CA HIS A 192 -12.93 5.04 9.77
C HIS A 192 -12.87 4.83 8.25
N GLU A 193 -11.68 4.51 7.71
CA GLU A 193 -11.51 4.26 6.27
C GLU A 193 -12.48 3.18 5.74
N MET A 194 -12.58 2.05 6.46
CA MET A 194 -13.50 0.98 6.08
C MET A 194 -14.97 1.41 6.12
N ASN A 195 -15.36 2.18 7.16
CA ASN A 195 -16.73 2.67 7.32
C ASN A 195 -17.12 3.66 6.23
N GLU A 196 -16.23 4.56 5.85
CA GLU A 196 -16.42 5.48 4.74
C GLU A 196 -16.70 4.75 3.42
N LEU A 197 -15.97 3.64 3.16
CA LEU A 197 -16.17 2.83 1.96
C LEU A 197 -17.48 2.03 2.00
N VAL A 198 -17.87 1.52 3.17
CA VAL A 198 -19.19 0.90 3.36
C VAL A 198 -20.29 1.88 3.02
N ASN A 199 -20.24 3.11 3.57
CA ASN A 199 -21.25 4.13 3.36
C ASN A 199 -21.29 4.66 1.90
N ALA A 200 -20.13 4.74 1.24
CA ALA A 200 -20.04 5.30 -0.11
C ALA A 200 -20.40 4.32 -1.23
N PHE A 201 -20.09 3.03 -1.04
CA PHE A 201 -20.15 2.00 -2.09
C PHE A 201 -21.05 0.82 -1.74
N ASP A 202 -21.76 0.86 -0.62
CA ASP A 202 -22.57 -0.24 -0.09
C ASP A 202 -21.76 -1.54 0.08
N TRP A 203 -20.49 -1.41 0.49
CA TRP A 203 -19.65 -2.56 0.71
C TRP A 203 -20.16 -3.39 1.90
N ASN A 204 -20.15 -4.69 1.72
CA ASN A 204 -20.51 -5.65 2.76
C ASN A 204 -19.25 -6.34 3.34
N PHE A 205 -19.45 -7.25 4.29
CA PHE A 205 -18.36 -7.99 4.92
C PHE A 205 -17.48 -8.79 3.94
N LEU A 206 -18.04 -9.25 2.81
CA LEU A 206 -17.24 -9.95 1.79
C LEU A 206 -16.31 -9.00 1.04
N ASP A 207 -16.73 -7.76 0.83
CA ASP A 207 -15.90 -6.73 0.21
C ASP A 207 -14.76 -6.33 1.17
N LEU A 208 -15.08 -6.11 2.45
CA LEU A 208 -14.08 -5.82 3.49
C LEU A 208 -13.09 -6.97 3.68
N GLN A 209 -13.59 -8.21 3.72
CA GLN A 209 -12.73 -9.41 3.77
C GLN A 209 -11.77 -9.45 2.56
N ARG A 210 -12.28 -9.15 1.37
CA ARG A 210 -11.46 -9.17 0.14
C ARG A 210 -10.32 -8.17 0.21
N VAL A 211 -10.55 -6.93 0.61
CA VAL A 211 -9.49 -5.93 0.71
C VAL A 211 -8.51 -6.24 1.84
N THR A 212 -8.98 -6.79 2.96
CA THR A 212 -8.14 -7.28 4.07
C THR A 212 -7.23 -8.41 3.60
N ILE A 213 -7.76 -9.40 2.88
CA ILE A 213 -6.96 -10.50 2.32
C ILE A 213 -5.99 -9.98 1.25
N ASN A 214 -6.40 -9.01 0.43
CA ASN A 214 -5.50 -8.37 -0.52
C ASN A 214 -4.31 -7.71 0.20
N ALA A 215 -4.55 -6.98 1.29
CA ALA A 215 -3.51 -6.35 2.09
C ALA A 215 -2.51 -7.38 2.63
N LEU A 216 -3.00 -8.45 3.25
CA LEU A 216 -2.13 -9.53 3.75
C LEU A 216 -1.34 -10.22 2.63
N LYS A 217 -1.97 -10.52 1.49
CA LYS A 217 -1.27 -11.11 0.33
C LYS A 217 -0.19 -10.20 -0.25
N SER A 218 -0.27 -8.91 0.03
CA SER A 218 0.66 -7.89 -0.46
C SER A 218 1.68 -7.45 0.60
N ALA A 219 1.51 -7.86 1.86
CA ALA A 219 2.39 -7.48 2.96
C ALA A 219 3.81 -8.05 2.76
N PHE A 220 4.82 -7.26 3.10
CA PHE A 220 6.22 -7.65 3.09
C PHE A 220 6.61 -8.38 4.38
N ILE A 221 5.96 -9.51 4.60
CA ILE A 221 6.25 -10.46 5.68
C ILE A 221 6.30 -11.87 5.09
N PRO A 222 6.87 -12.87 5.78
CA PRO A 222 7.02 -14.23 5.26
C PRO A 222 5.70 -14.83 4.79
N PHE A 223 5.75 -15.64 3.72
CA PHE A 223 4.57 -16.26 3.12
C PHE A 223 3.75 -17.07 4.12
N GLU A 224 4.41 -17.89 4.94
CA GLU A 224 3.75 -18.75 5.93
C GLU A 224 3.03 -17.92 7.02
N GLU A 225 3.63 -16.77 7.41
CA GLU A 225 3.00 -15.86 8.36
C GLU A 225 1.73 -15.24 7.77
N ARG A 226 1.79 -14.73 6.52
CA ARG A 226 0.63 -14.20 5.80
C ARG A 226 -0.49 -15.24 5.69
N LEU A 227 -0.14 -16.45 5.29
CA LEU A 227 -1.08 -17.55 5.11
C LEU A 227 -1.74 -17.92 6.45
N ALA A 228 -0.95 -18.01 7.53
CA ALA A 228 -1.48 -18.31 8.86
C ALA A 228 -2.47 -17.26 9.35
N ILE A 229 -2.19 -15.97 9.15
CA ILE A 229 -3.10 -14.88 9.52
C ILE A 229 -4.39 -14.96 8.69
N ILE A 230 -4.28 -15.16 7.37
CA ILE A 230 -5.45 -15.27 6.50
C ILE A 230 -6.36 -16.44 6.91
N GLU A 231 -5.78 -17.62 7.09
CA GLU A 231 -6.57 -18.84 7.28
C GLU A 231 -7.07 -19.01 8.74
N LYS A 232 -6.28 -18.59 9.72
CA LYS A 232 -6.59 -18.83 11.15
C LYS A 232 -7.24 -17.65 11.85
N VAL A 233 -7.11 -16.43 11.29
CA VAL A 233 -7.65 -15.21 11.92
C VAL A 233 -8.69 -14.54 11.04
N VAL A 234 -8.30 -14.10 9.83
CA VAL A 234 -9.18 -13.27 9.00
C VAL A 234 -10.42 -14.02 8.53
N LYS A 235 -10.24 -15.18 7.89
CA LYS A 235 -11.39 -15.92 7.36
C LYS A 235 -12.37 -16.36 8.44
N PRO A 236 -11.94 -16.92 9.58
CA PRO A 236 -12.86 -17.29 10.67
C PRO A 236 -13.59 -16.08 11.28
N ALA A 237 -12.89 -14.95 11.49
CA ALA A 237 -13.51 -13.75 12.05
C ALA A 237 -14.61 -13.19 11.13
N TYR A 238 -14.34 -13.06 9.82
CA TYR A 238 -15.36 -12.61 8.86
C TYR A 238 -16.51 -13.60 8.70
N LEU A 239 -16.25 -14.91 8.81
CA LEU A 239 -17.30 -15.91 8.76
C LEU A 239 -18.25 -15.78 9.98
N ALA A 240 -17.70 -15.55 11.17
CA ALA A 240 -18.50 -15.38 12.38
C ALA A 240 -19.45 -14.18 12.30
N VAL A 241 -18.96 -13.00 11.88
CA VAL A 241 -19.80 -11.78 11.75
C VAL A 241 -20.77 -11.83 10.57
N SER A 242 -20.54 -12.68 9.57
CA SER A 242 -21.46 -12.85 8.45
C SER A 242 -22.62 -13.81 8.73
N ALA A 243 -22.56 -14.53 9.84
CA ALA A 243 -23.58 -15.49 10.27
C ALA A 243 -24.60 -14.87 11.26
N GLU A 244 -24.35 -13.67 11.76
CA GLU A 244 -25.24 -12.84 12.56
C GLU A 244 -26.13 -11.97 11.66
#